data_a8df77abea634798ab0a90438546942c
#
_entry.id   a8df77abea634798ab0a90438546942c
#
_cell.length_a   1.000
_cell.length_b   1.000
_cell.length_c   1.000
_cell.angle_alpha   90.00
_cell.angle_beta   90.00
_cell.angle_gamma   90.00
#
_symmetry.space_group_name_H-M   'P 1'
#
loop_
_entity.id
_entity.type
_entity.pdbx_description
1 polymer ?
#
loop_
_entity_poly.entity_id
_entity_poly.type
_entity_poly.pdbx_seq_one_letter_code
_entity_poly.pdbx_strand_id
1 'polypeptide(L)'
;TLTSIAHSVDGSTPVMGVNSHPRDEDDEGSYGFYMGSDPSTFAEDVRAAIDGRAIVNVLPRLQAEIETTSGNVIRCDPALNDLLVANTHQYQPSKYRIQRGGIDSMQHSSGCLFSTFLGQGAWFRHVADIEGTRFDPSEIDDHYLYVARDLPRSDRADDGSYWEWVSEPTVITSDMH
;
A
#
# COMPACT_ATOMS: atom_id res chain seq x y z
N THR A 1 2.15 4.45 -15.13
CA THR A 1 2.78 3.30 -14.43
C THR A 1 1.77 2.21 -14.15
N LEU A 2 2.23 0.98 -13.81
CA LEU A 2 1.34 -0.13 -13.46
C LEU A 2 0.43 0.23 -12.29
N THR A 3 0.97 0.89 -11.27
CA THR A 3 0.20 1.36 -10.09
C THR A 3 -0.93 2.31 -10.48
N SER A 4 -0.72 3.20 -11.44
CA SER A 4 -1.79 4.09 -11.93
C SER A 4 -2.87 3.34 -12.71
N ILE A 5 -2.49 2.34 -13.51
CA ILE A 5 -3.47 1.50 -14.22
C ILE A 5 -4.29 0.67 -13.23
N ALA A 6 -3.66 0.18 -12.16
CA ALA A 6 -4.30 -0.63 -11.14
C ALA A 6 -5.47 0.09 -10.43
N HIS A 7 -5.53 1.41 -10.44
CA HIS A 7 -6.68 2.17 -9.93
C HIS A 7 -7.94 1.99 -10.79
N SER A 8 -7.79 1.78 -12.09
CA SER A 8 -8.87 1.81 -13.07
C SER A 8 -9.32 0.44 -13.57
N VAL A 9 -8.57 -0.63 -13.26
CA VAL A 9 -8.96 -1.99 -13.66
C VAL A 9 -9.74 -2.69 -12.57
N ASP A 10 -10.74 -3.46 -12.99
CA ASP A 10 -11.48 -4.33 -12.08
C ASP A 10 -10.68 -5.59 -11.70
N GLY A 11 -11.16 -6.32 -10.69
CA GLY A 11 -10.47 -7.51 -10.18
C GLY A 11 -10.48 -8.71 -11.14
N SER A 12 -11.23 -8.65 -12.24
CA SER A 12 -11.31 -9.71 -13.25
C SER A 12 -10.40 -9.49 -14.45
N THR A 13 -9.84 -8.28 -14.58
CA THR A 13 -8.98 -7.90 -15.69
C THR A 13 -7.52 -8.20 -15.36
N PRO A 14 -6.88 -9.19 -16.00
CA PRO A 14 -5.46 -9.44 -15.81
C PRO A 14 -4.62 -8.31 -16.39
N VAL A 15 -3.56 -7.94 -15.66
CA VAL A 15 -2.62 -6.89 -16.10
C VAL A 15 -1.22 -7.48 -16.11
N MET A 16 -0.51 -7.33 -17.21
CA MET A 16 0.89 -7.72 -17.34
C MET A 16 1.77 -6.47 -17.34
N GLY A 17 2.61 -6.35 -16.35
CA GLY A 17 3.62 -5.31 -16.29
C GLY A 17 4.91 -5.76 -16.97
N VAL A 18 5.56 -4.82 -17.66
CA VAL A 18 6.88 -5.04 -18.28
C VAL A 18 7.88 -4.09 -17.67
N ASN A 19 8.94 -4.60 -17.09
CA ASN A 19 10.06 -3.80 -16.62
C ASN A 19 10.95 -3.42 -17.82
N SER A 20 10.74 -2.24 -18.37
CA SER A 20 11.49 -1.78 -19.56
C SER A 20 12.96 -1.45 -19.27
N HIS A 21 13.32 -1.32 -18.01
CA HIS A 21 14.69 -1.01 -17.58
C HIS A 21 14.99 -1.78 -16.29
N PRO A 22 15.23 -3.09 -16.38
CA PRO A 22 15.61 -3.91 -15.24
C PRO A 22 16.87 -3.37 -14.58
N ARG A 23 16.98 -3.56 -13.27
CA ARG A 23 18.16 -3.17 -12.52
C ARG A 23 19.36 -3.99 -12.97
N ASP A 24 20.46 -3.32 -13.22
CA ASP A 24 21.72 -3.90 -13.67
C ASP A 24 22.73 -4.09 -12.52
N GLU A 25 23.95 -4.53 -12.88
CA GLU A 25 25.03 -4.75 -11.91
C GLU A 25 25.55 -3.44 -11.29
N ASP A 26 25.35 -2.31 -11.94
CA ASP A 26 25.74 -0.98 -11.46
C ASP A 26 24.65 -0.35 -10.56
N ASP A 27 23.62 -1.12 -10.22
CA ASP A 27 22.49 -0.72 -9.37
C ASP A 27 21.58 0.35 -9.99
N GLU A 28 21.66 0.53 -11.32
CA GLU A 28 20.78 1.38 -12.10
C GLU A 28 19.53 0.61 -12.56
N GLY A 29 18.44 1.34 -12.78
CA GLY A 29 17.18 0.76 -13.24
C GLY A 29 16.16 0.49 -12.15
N SER A 30 15.14 -0.31 -12.48
CA SER A 30 13.98 -0.58 -11.64
C SER A 30 13.98 -2.01 -11.11
N TYR A 31 13.58 -2.19 -9.85
CA TYR A 31 13.36 -3.53 -9.28
C TYR A 31 12.21 -4.29 -9.95
N GLY A 32 11.23 -3.59 -10.50
CA GLY A 32 10.12 -4.21 -11.22
C GLY A 32 9.25 -5.17 -10.40
N PHE A 33 9.00 -4.89 -9.12
CA PHE A 33 8.30 -5.79 -8.18
C PHE A 33 6.97 -6.36 -8.68
N TYR A 34 6.24 -5.60 -9.49
CA TYR A 34 4.96 -6.03 -10.06
C TYR A 34 5.09 -6.46 -11.53
N MET A 35 6.30 -6.56 -12.04
CA MET A 35 6.53 -6.84 -13.45
C MET A 35 6.73 -8.33 -13.64
N GLY A 36 5.88 -8.94 -14.45
CA GLY A 36 5.99 -10.34 -14.82
C GLY A 36 6.89 -10.58 -16.03
N SER A 37 7.45 -9.51 -16.61
CA SER A 37 8.21 -9.57 -17.85
C SER A 37 9.25 -8.45 -17.92
N ASP A 38 10.27 -8.64 -18.73
CA ASP A 38 11.30 -7.68 -19.07
C ASP A 38 11.66 -7.76 -20.57
N PRO A 39 12.57 -6.91 -21.10
CA PRO A 39 12.92 -6.93 -22.52
C PRO A 39 13.43 -8.27 -23.04
N SER A 40 14.05 -9.11 -22.20
CA SER A 40 14.62 -10.39 -22.60
C SER A 40 13.55 -11.49 -22.70
N THR A 41 12.50 -11.43 -21.89
CA THR A 41 11.45 -12.46 -21.81
C THR A 41 10.13 -12.04 -22.46
N PHE A 42 9.97 -10.76 -22.80
CA PHE A 42 8.71 -10.17 -23.27
C PHE A 42 7.96 -10.96 -24.34
N ALA A 43 8.68 -11.40 -25.39
CA ALA A 43 8.04 -12.10 -26.51
C ALA A 43 7.48 -13.47 -26.10
N GLU A 44 8.14 -14.17 -25.18
CA GLU A 44 7.70 -15.45 -24.64
C GLU A 44 6.54 -15.26 -23.67
N ASP A 45 6.65 -14.27 -22.79
CA ASP A 45 5.62 -13.96 -21.79
C ASP A 45 4.29 -13.53 -22.42
N VAL A 46 4.37 -12.70 -23.49
CA VAL A 46 3.17 -12.33 -24.26
C VAL A 46 2.53 -13.55 -24.92
N ARG A 47 3.31 -14.45 -25.50
CA ARG A 47 2.78 -15.70 -26.06
C ARG A 47 2.15 -16.57 -24.99
N ALA A 48 2.80 -16.71 -23.84
CA ALA A 48 2.26 -17.47 -22.73
C ALA A 48 0.94 -16.88 -22.24
N ALA A 49 0.80 -15.56 -22.18
CA ALA A 49 -0.44 -14.89 -21.82
C ALA A 49 -1.55 -15.14 -22.84
N ILE A 50 -1.26 -15.00 -24.15
CA ILE A 50 -2.23 -15.25 -25.22
C ILE A 50 -2.69 -16.71 -25.25
N ASP A 51 -1.76 -17.64 -25.03
CA ASP A 51 -2.03 -19.08 -25.02
C ASP A 51 -2.70 -19.57 -23.72
N GLY A 52 -2.93 -18.69 -22.74
CA GLY A 52 -3.49 -19.03 -21.43
C GLY A 52 -2.55 -19.88 -20.55
N ARG A 53 -1.24 -19.82 -20.80
CA ARG A 53 -0.19 -20.54 -20.05
C ARG A 53 0.51 -19.67 -19.00
N ALA A 54 0.25 -18.36 -19.02
CA ALA A 54 0.79 -17.46 -18.02
C ALA A 54 0.23 -17.75 -16.62
N ILE A 55 1.09 -17.68 -15.62
CA ILE A 55 0.68 -17.76 -14.21
C ILE A 55 0.09 -16.40 -13.83
N VAL A 56 -1.15 -16.41 -13.35
CA VAL A 56 -1.84 -15.19 -12.88
C VAL A 56 -1.84 -15.19 -11.34
N ASN A 57 -1.24 -14.17 -10.76
CA ASN A 57 -1.30 -13.94 -9.32
C ASN A 57 -2.42 -12.94 -9.01
N VAL A 58 -3.25 -13.26 -8.01
CA VAL A 58 -4.27 -12.34 -7.51
C VAL A 58 -3.66 -11.51 -6.40
N LEU A 59 -3.66 -10.19 -6.60
CA LEU A 59 -3.06 -9.25 -5.64
C LEU A 59 -4.16 -8.50 -4.89
N PRO A 60 -4.09 -8.41 -3.54
CA PRO A 60 -4.99 -7.58 -2.77
C PRO A 60 -4.72 -6.09 -3.03
N ARG A 61 -5.76 -5.28 -2.94
CA ARG A 61 -5.69 -3.82 -3.02
C ARG A 61 -6.40 -3.21 -1.82
N LEU A 62 -5.91 -2.08 -1.35
CA LEU A 62 -6.55 -1.29 -0.31
C LEU A 62 -7.59 -0.36 -0.90
N GLN A 63 -8.75 -0.26 -0.27
CA GLN A 63 -9.77 0.70 -0.66
C GLN A 63 -10.28 1.42 0.59
N ALA A 64 -10.37 2.75 0.52
CA ALA A 64 -11.01 3.54 1.55
C ALA A 64 -12.46 3.83 1.16
N GLU A 65 -13.33 3.73 2.15
CA GLU A 65 -14.69 4.23 2.09
C GLU A 65 -14.80 5.42 3.05
N ILE A 66 -15.25 6.55 2.55
CA ILE A 66 -15.35 7.80 3.30
C ILE A 66 -16.81 8.11 3.51
N GLU A 67 -17.25 8.07 4.76
CA GLU A 67 -18.56 8.57 5.15
C GLU A 67 -18.43 10.05 5.58
N THR A 68 -19.15 10.91 4.90
CA THR A 68 -19.17 12.35 5.21
C THR A 68 -20.16 12.64 6.34
N THR A 69 -20.03 13.78 7.00
CA THR A 69 -20.97 14.24 8.04
C THR A 69 -22.41 14.43 7.52
N SER A 70 -22.58 14.56 6.21
CA SER A 70 -23.90 14.61 5.54
C SER A 70 -24.47 13.21 5.21
N GLY A 71 -23.77 12.14 5.54
CA GLY A 71 -24.18 10.77 5.27
C GLY A 71 -23.90 10.27 3.86
N ASN A 72 -23.14 11.03 3.06
CA ASN A 72 -22.70 10.56 1.75
C ASN A 72 -21.53 9.60 1.91
N VAL A 73 -21.54 8.52 1.13
CA VAL A 73 -20.47 7.54 1.08
C VAL A 73 -19.71 7.69 -0.24
N ILE A 74 -18.41 7.88 -0.13
CA ILE A 74 -17.49 7.99 -1.26
C ILE A 74 -16.49 6.84 -1.16
N ARG A 75 -16.32 6.09 -2.24
CA ARG A 75 -15.28 5.08 -2.35
C ARG A 75 -14.13 5.61 -3.17
N CYS A 76 -12.93 5.56 -2.58
CA CYS A 76 -11.72 5.87 -3.32
C CYS A 76 -11.37 4.74 -4.30
N ASP A 77 -10.63 5.06 -5.34
CA ASP A 77 -10.07 4.04 -6.21
C ASP A 77 -9.13 3.11 -5.42
N PRO A 78 -9.15 1.80 -5.68
CA PRO A 78 -8.34 0.85 -4.92
C PRO A 78 -6.85 1.04 -5.19
N ALA A 79 -6.05 1.09 -4.13
CA ALA A 79 -4.61 1.26 -4.18
C ALA A 79 -3.87 -0.08 -4.17
N LEU A 80 -2.90 -0.22 -5.07
CA LEU A 80 -2.03 -1.39 -5.12
C LEU A 80 -0.88 -1.31 -4.10
N ASN A 81 -0.36 -0.10 -3.84
CA ASN A 81 0.72 0.13 -2.87
C ASN A 81 0.19 0.70 -1.56
N ASP A 82 -0.03 2.01 -1.55
CA ASP A 82 -0.21 2.78 -0.33
C ASP A 82 -1.47 3.65 -0.40
N LEU A 83 -2.06 3.87 0.76
CA LEU A 83 -3.16 4.80 0.99
C LEU A 83 -2.79 5.72 2.15
N LEU A 84 -2.80 7.02 1.90
CA LEU A 84 -2.50 8.03 2.91
C LEU A 84 -3.78 8.68 3.42
N VAL A 85 -3.93 8.76 4.72
CA VAL A 85 -4.92 9.58 5.40
C VAL A 85 -4.21 10.68 6.18
N ALA A 86 -4.37 11.92 5.77
CA ALA A 86 -3.69 13.06 6.37
C ALA A 86 -4.50 14.35 6.24
N ASN A 87 -4.08 15.39 6.99
CA ASN A 87 -4.61 16.73 6.79
C ASN A 87 -4.28 17.23 5.38
N THR A 88 -5.23 17.88 4.74
CA THR A 88 -5.04 18.53 3.42
C THR A 88 -3.98 19.63 3.45
N HIS A 89 -3.79 20.25 4.62
CA HIS A 89 -2.72 21.22 4.86
C HIS A 89 -1.52 20.52 5.50
N GLN A 90 -0.48 20.27 4.72
CA GLN A 90 0.71 19.51 5.13
C GLN A 90 1.46 20.08 6.36
N TYR A 91 1.31 21.37 6.64
CA TYR A 91 1.90 22.05 7.80
C TYR A 91 1.08 21.92 9.09
N GLN A 92 -0.12 21.33 8.99
CA GLN A 92 -0.98 21.08 10.15
C GLN A 92 -0.95 19.60 10.54
N PRO A 93 -0.95 19.29 11.84
CA PRO A 93 -1.06 17.90 12.26
C PRO A 93 -2.41 17.33 11.88
N SER A 94 -2.41 16.05 11.54
CA SER A 94 -3.61 15.26 11.39
C SER A 94 -4.09 14.82 12.77
N LYS A 95 -5.32 15.15 13.10
CA LYS A 95 -5.99 14.75 14.35
C LYS A 95 -7.12 13.80 14.01
N TYR A 96 -7.08 12.63 14.58
CA TYR A 96 -8.06 11.59 14.29
C TYR A 96 -8.16 10.58 15.42
N ARG A 97 -9.35 9.99 15.55
CA ARG A 97 -9.54 8.78 16.33
C ARG A 97 -9.35 7.58 15.42
N ILE A 98 -8.54 6.64 15.85
CA ILE A 98 -8.32 5.39 15.13
C ILE A 98 -8.87 4.21 15.94
N GLN A 99 -9.60 3.34 15.26
CA GLN A 99 -10.18 2.14 15.83
C GLN A 99 -9.80 0.94 14.95
N ARG A 100 -9.10 -0.04 15.51
CA ARG A 100 -8.68 -1.27 14.85
C ARG A 100 -8.26 -2.32 15.87
N GLY A 101 -8.49 -3.59 15.62
CA GLY A 101 -7.94 -4.70 16.41
C GLY A 101 -8.13 -4.57 17.95
N GLY A 102 -9.22 -3.94 18.41
CA GLY A 102 -9.45 -3.64 19.82
C GLY A 102 -8.75 -2.36 20.33
N ILE A 103 -7.96 -1.68 19.52
CA ILE A 103 -7.37 -0.38 19.82
C ILE A 103 -8.39 0.71 19.49
N ASP A 104 -8.55 1.65 20.40
CA ASP A 104 -9.37 2.85 20.23
C ASP A 104 -8.63 4.02 20.87
N SER A 105 -8.03 4.89 20.06
CA SER A 105 -7.20 5.99 20.53
C SER A 105 -7.31 7.23 19.69
N MET A 106 -7.11 8.39 20.33
CA MET A 106 -6.89 9.66 19.63
C MET A 106 -5.41 9.77 19.26
N GLN A 107 -5.14 10.14 18.03
CA GLN A 107 -3.78 10.34 17.54
C GLN A 107 -3.59 11.73 16.94
N HIS A 108 -2.40 12.26 17.14
CA HIS A 108 -1.89 13.48 16.52
C HIS A 108 -0.59 13.14 15.80
N SER A 109 -0.59 13.22 14.49
CA SER A 109 0.56 12.81 13.68
C SER A 109 0.60 13.60 12.36
N SER A 110 1.57 13.31 11.51
CA SER A 110 1.56 13.81 10.12
C SER A 110 0.65 12.97 9.20
N GLY A 111 -0.31 12.27 9.78
CA GLY A 111 -1.21 11.33 9.11
C GLY A 111 -0.79 9.88 9.28
N CYS A 112 -1.58 8.99 8.74
CA CYS A 112 -1.29 7.56 8.75
C CYS A 112 -1.22 7.00 7.33
N LEU A 113 -0.31 6.06 7.15
CA LEU A 113 -0.08 5.37 5.91
C LEU A 113 -0.51 3.91 6.07
N PHE A 114 -1.28 3.44 5.12
CA PHE A 114 -1.65 2.04 4.98
C PHE A 114 -0.98 1.49 3.74
N SER A 115 -0.42 0.30 3.82
CA SER A 115 0.23 -0.33 2.68
C SER A 115 -0.25 -1.76 2.51
N THR A 116 -0.43 -2.19 1.27
CA THR A 116 -0.58 -3.61 0.98
C THR A 116 0.70 -4.36 1.35
N PHE A 117 0.63 -5.67 1.48
CA PHE A 117 1.82 -6.48 1.69
C PHE A 117 2.89 -6.21 0.60
N LEU A 118 2.49 -6.07 -0.64
CA LEU A 118 3.40 -5.78 -1.74
C LEU A 118 3.91 -4.34 -1.75
N GLY A 119 3.09 -3.40 -1.27
CA GLY A 119 3.44 -1.98 -1.19
C GLY A 119 4.51 -1.66 -0.15
N GLN A 120 4.78 -2.57 0.80
CA GLN A 120 5.74 -2.32 1.88
C GLN A 120 7.15 -1.93 1.41
N GLY A 121 7.53 -2.35 0.23
CA GLY A 121 8.82 -1.99 -0.38
C GLY A 121 8.91 -0.57 -0.93
N ALA A 122 7.79 0.14 -1.01
CA ALA A 122 7.68 1.50 -1.52
C ALA A 122 7.81 2.54 -0.39
N TRP A 123 6.85 3.43 -0.27
CA TRP A 123 6.89 4.52 0.70
C TRP A 123 6.80 4.04 2.16
N PHE A 124 6.00 3.01 2.42
CA PHE A 124 5.82 2.47 3.76
C PHE A 124 7.14 2.15 4.45
N ARG A 125 8.06 1.50 3.76
CA ARG A 125 9.39 1.12 4.28
C ARG A 125 10.16 2.32 4.85
N HIS A 126 10.12 3.45 4.14
CA HIS A 126 10.83 4.65 4.57
C HIS A 126 10.17 5.32 5.78
N VAL A 127 8.83 5.29 5.85
CA VAL A 127 8.09 5.87 6.98
C VAL A 127 8.21 5.03 8.23
N ALA A 128 8.17 3.71 8.09
CA ALA A 128 8.27 2.77 9.20
C ALA A 128 9.71 2.53 9.67
N ASP A 129 10.71 3.07 8.95
CA ASP A 129 12.14 2.86 9.21
C ASP A 129 12.52 1.38 9.36
N ILE A 130 11.94 0.55 8.48
CA ILE A 130 12.16 -0.89 8.50
C ILE A 130 13.37 -1.20 7.62
N GLU A 131 14.48 -1.61 8.25
CA GLU A 131 15.62 -2.15 7.54
C GLU A 131 15.37 -3.62 7.16
N GLY A 132 15.66 -3.94 5.90
CA GLY A 132 15.85 -5.32 5.47
C GLY A 132 14.60 -6.20 5.38
N THR A 133 13.41 -5.65 5.31
CA THR A 133 12.21 -6.46 4.99
C THR A 133 12.39 -7.10 3.61
N ARG A 134 12.71 -8.38 3.60
CA ARG A 134 12.70 -9.19 2.39
C ARG A 134 11.26 -9.54 2.11
N PHE A 135 10.81 -9.11 0.97
CA PHE A 135 9.55 -9.50 0.40
C PHE A 135 9.65 -10.94 -0.11
N ASP A 136 8.82 -11.83 0.41
CA ASP A 136 8.62 -13.14 -0.18
C ASP A 136 7.26 -13.13 -0.91
N PRO A 137 7.24 -13.20 -2.26
CA PRO A 137 5.99 -13.22 -3.01
C PRO A 137 5.09 -14.40 -2.70
N SER A 138 5.62 -15.47 -2.08
CA SER A 138 4.83 -16.63 -1.65
C SER A 138 4.00 -16.36 -0.39
N GLU A 139 4.31 -15.29 0.34
CA GLU A 139 3.62 -14.85 1.56
C GLU A 139 2.58 -13.77 1.29
N ILE A 140 2.13 -13.60 0.03
CA ILE A 140 1.08 -12.63 -0.29
C ILE A 140 -0.15 -12.94 0.56
N ASP A 141 -0.42 -12.04 1.46
CA ASP A 141 -1.49 -12.11 2.44
C ASP A 141 -2.46 -10.94 2.20
N ASP A 142 -3.69 -11.06 2.66
CA ASP A 142 -4.70 -10.02 2.70
C ASP A 142 -4.53 -9.06 3.89
N HIS A 143 -3.56 -9.31 4.78
CA HIS A 143 -3.13 -8.35 5.77
C HIS A 143 -2.54 -7.11 5.12
N TYR A 144 -2.72 -5.98 5.76
CA TYR A 144 -2.11 -4.73 5.36
C TYR A 144 -1.29 -4.14 6.52
N LEU A 145 -0.39 -3.25 6.17
CA LEU A 145 0.48 -2.56 7.10
C LEU A 145 -0.09 -1.19 7.41
N TYR A 146 0.01 -0.82 8.68
CA TYR A 146 -0.31 0.51 9.18
C TYR A 146 0.92 1.15 9.81
N VAL A 147 1.11 2.46 9.57
CA VAL A 147 2.06 3.28 10.30
C VAL A 147 1.52 4.69 10.50
N ALA A 148 1.67 5.22 11.73
CA ALA A 148 1.45 6.64 12.00
C ALA A 148 2.73 7.42 11.66
N ARG A 149 2.63 8.44 10.82
CA ARG A 149 3.74 9.28 10.43
C ARG A 149 4.03 10.30 11.53
N ASP A 150 5.30 10.38 11.95
CA ASP A 150 5.76 11.35 12.96
C ASP A 150 4.96 11.29 14.27
N LEU A 151 4.57 10.09 14.67
CA LEU A 151 3.86 9.89 15.93
C LEU A 151 4.78 10.26 17.10
N PRO A 152 4.34 11.13 18.07
CA PRO A 152 5.08 11.43 19.25
C PRO A 152 5.48 10.17 20.03
N ARG A 153 6.67 10.17 20.64
CA ARG A 153 7.17 9.00 21.39
C ARG A 153 6.24 8.58 22.53
N SER A 154 5.54 9.54 23.16
CA SER A 154 4.55 9.28 24.20
C SER A 154 3.35 8.47 23.73
N ASP A 155 3.07 8.47 22.43
CA ASP A 155 1.88 7.88 21.83
C ASP A 155 2.20 6.55 21.10
N ARG A 156 3.47 6.13 21.15
CA ARG A 156 3.93 4.85 20.60
C ARG A 156 3.68 3.72 21.60
N ALA A 157 3.64 2.48 21.10
CA ALA A 157 3.60 1.31 21.96
C ALA A 157 4.83 1.21 22.88
N ASP A 158 4.74 0.42 23.95
CA ASP A 158 5.79 0.25 24.95
C ASP A 158 7.12 -0.24 24.37
N ASP A 159 7.06 -1.04 23.28
CA ASP A 159 8.22 -1.50 22.52
C ASP A 159 8.78 -0.44 21.55
N GLY A 160 8.16 0.76 21.52
CA GLY A 160 8.52 1.85 20.62
C GLY A 160 7.99 1.70 19.21
N SER A 161 7.28 0.63 18.90
CA SER A 161 6.69 0.42 17.58
C SER A 161 5.59 1.46 17.30
N TYR A 162 5.50 1.85 16.05
CA TYR A 162 4.50 2.78 15.54
C TYR A 162 3.92 2.31 14.21
N TRP A 163 4.20 1.06 13.88
CA TRP A 163 3.65 0.34 12.73
C TRP A 163 3.23 -1.07 13.15
N GLU A 164 2.28 -1.65 12.44
CA GLU A 164 1.80 -3.01 12.68
C GLU A 164 1.14 -3.64 11.46
N TRP A 165 1.01 -4.96 11.51
CA TRP A 165 0.17 -5.74 10.60
C TRP A 165 -1.28 -5.68 11.06
N VAL A 166 -2.19 -5.49 10.12
CA VAL A 166 -3.64 -5.38 10.39
C VAL A 166 -4.40 -6.32 9.47
N SER A 167 -5.27 -7.13 10.04
CA SER A 167 -6.15 -8.07 9.32
C SER A 167 -7.60 -7.61 9.25
N GLU A 168 -7.98 -6.65 10.10
CA GLU A 168 -9.35 -6.14 10.20
C GLU A 168 -9.46 -4.73 9.61
N PRO A 169 -10.65 -4.31 9.18
CA PRO A 169 -10.85 -2.93 8.75
C PRO A 169 -10.47 -1.91 9.83
N THR A 170 -9.74 -0.89 9.45
CA THR A 170 -9.44 0.25 10.31
C THR A 170 -10.45 1.36 10.08
N VAL A 171 -11.03 1.88 11.16
CA VAL A 171 -11.91 3.04 11.13
C VAL A 171 -11.16 4.27 11.60
N ILE A 172 -11.20 5.33 10.80
CA ILE A 172 -10.62 6.63 11.14
C ILE A 172 -11.71 7.66 11.18
N THR A 173 -11.88 8.30 12.34
CA THR A 173 -12.76 9.45 12.50
C THR A 173 -11.93 10.71 12.56
N SER A 174 -12.11 11.59 11.57
CA SER A 174 -11.41 12.87 11.51
C SER A 174 -11.86 13.79 12.65
N ASP A 175 -10.90 14.40 13.34
CA ASP A 175 -11.10 15.51 14.29
C ASP A 175 -10.44 16.79 13.74
N MET A 176 -10.34 16.87 12.43
CA MET A 176 -9.79 18.02 11.70
C MET A 176 -10.93 18.94 11.27
N HIS A 177 -10.90 20.17 11.75
CA HIS A 177 -11.87 21.24 11.44
C HIS A 177 -11.28 22.24 10.47
#